data_cbe617e0f9322d772ab2ad777a970ffd
#
_entry.id   cbe617e0f9322d772ab2ad777a970ffd
#
_cell.length_a   1.000
_cell.length_b   1.000
_cell.length_c   1.000
_cell.angle_alpha   90.00
_cell.angle_beta   90.00
_cell.angle_gamma   90.00
#
_symmetry.space_group_name_H-M   'P 1'
#
loop_
_entity.id
_entity.type
_entity.pdbx_description
1 polymer ?
#
loop_
_entity_poly.entity_id
_entity_poly.type
_entity_poly.pdbx_seq_one_letter_code
_entity_poly.pdbx_strand_id
1 'polypeptide(L)' 'RTFTYNTADESVSNFRKYSDDCYSCDVDYKLNVKWSSGSTTYDIALTYIFVKQDSEWMLADFRIR' A
#
# COMPACT_ATOMS: atom_id res chain seq x y z
N ARG A 1 -7.99 -18.57 -17.22
CA ARG A 1 -6.98 -17.55 -17.49
C ARG A 1 -6.07 -17.40 -16.28
N THR A 2 -4.79 -17.43 -16.53
CA THR A 2 -3.81 -17.22 -15.46
C THR A 2 -3.01 -15.97 -15.71
N PHE A 3 -2.60 -15.35 -14.61
CA PHE A 3 -1.66 -14.24 -14.65
C PHE A 3 -0.76 -14.32 -13.42
N THR A 4 0.37 -13.67 -13.52
CA THR A 4 1.29 -13.51 -12.39
C THR A 4 1.48 -12.03 -12.12
N TYR A 5 1.87 -11.70 -10.90
CA TYR A 5 2.15 -10.32 -10.55
C TYR A 5 3.31 -10.25 -9.56
N ASN A 6 3.96 -9.11 -9.55
CA ASN A 6 4.97 -8.80 -8.54
C ASN A 6 4.97 -7.30 -8.28
N THR A 7 5.62 -6.90 -7.21
CA THR A 7 5.75 -5.50 -6.83
C THR A 7 7.22 -5.11 -6.83
N ALA A 8 7.49 -3.84 -7.07
CA ALA A 8 8.85 -3.29 -7.09
C ALA A 8 8.81 -1.82 -6.69
N ASP A 9 9.99 -1.28 -6.37
CA ASP A 9 10.19 0.14 -6.08
C ASP A 9 9.29 0.63 -4.96
N GLU A 10 9.15 -0.17 -3.92
CA GLU A 10 8.32 0.16 -2.77
C GLU A 10 8.95 1.28 -1.95
N SER A 11 8.16 2.27 -1.59
CA SER A 11 8.60 3.34 -0.71
C SER A 11 7.48 3.72 0.25
N VAL A 12 7.88 4.09 1.46
CA VAL A 12 6.96 4.52 2.50
C VAL A 12 7.43 5.90 2.97
N SER A 13 6.51 6.86 3.04
CA SER A 13 6.85 8.24 3.33
C SER A 13 5.69 8.94 4.03
N ASN A 14 5.91 10.20 4.39
CA ASN A 14 4.88 11.10 4.91
C ASN A 14 4.14 10.52 6.10
N PHE A 15 4.88 10.09 7.12
CA PHE A 15 4.27 9.63 8.35
C PHE A 15 3.58 10.79 9.06
N ARG A 16 2.32 10.59 9.42
CA ARG A 16 1.52 11.57 10.14
C ARG A 16 0.92 10.91 11.36
N LYS A 17 1.25 11.44 12.52
CA LYS A 17 0.73 10.94 13.79
C LYS A 17 -0.46 11.78 14.20
N TYR A 18 -1.60 11.15 14.40
CA TYR A 18 -2.83 11.84 14.84
C TYR A 18 -3.03 11.71 16.34
N SER A 19 -2.57 10.62 16.92
CA SER A 19 -2.62 10.37 18.36
C SER A 19 -1.64 9.24 18.66
N ASP A 20 -1.52 8.87 19.93
CA ASP A 20 -0.67 7.74 20.32
C ASP A 20 -1.16 6.41 19.73
N ASP A 21 -2.41 6.35 19.30
CA ASP A 21 -3.04 5.14 18.81
C ASP A 21 -3.43 5.23 17.32
N CYS A 22 -2.99 6.28 16.62
CA CYS A 22 -3.38 6.45 15.22
C CYS A 22 -2.32 7.18 14.43
N TYR A 23 -1.92 6.60 13.30
CA TYR A 23 -1.05 7.30 12.36
C TYR A 23 -1.39 6.88 10.93
N SER A 24 -0.90 7.67 9.97
CA SER A 24 -0.99 7.31 8.56
C SER A 24 0.38 7.41 7.89
N CYS A 25 0.50 6.77 6.76
CA CYS A 25 1.68 6.92 5.90
C CYS A 25 1.28 6.73 4.45
N ASP A 26 2.12 7.24 3.56
CA ASP A 26 1.95 7.09 2.13
C ASP A 26 2.83 5.96 1.64
N VAL A 27 2.26 5.09 0.81
CA VAL A 27 2.98 3.95 0.23
C VAL A 27 2.87 4.04 -1.28
N ASP A 28 4.00 3.92 -1.94
CA ASP A 28 4.09 3.95 -3.39
C ASP A 28 4.83 2.71 -3.86
N TYR A 29 4.35 2.08 -4.92
CA TYR A 29 5.05 0.96 -5.50
C TYR A 29 4.58 0.75 -6.93
N LYS A 30 5.30 -0.08 -7.66
CA LYS A 30 4.93 -0.50 -9.00
C LYS A 30 4.38 -1.91 -8.94
N LEU A 31 3.24 -2.12 -9.57
CA LEU A 31 2.61 -3.43 -9.70
C LEU A 31 2.76 -3.88 -11.14
N ASN A 32 3.49 -4.95 -11.35
CA ASN A 32 3.69 -5.53 -12.68
C ASN A 32 2.80 -6.76 -12.81
N VAL A 33 1.92 -6.75 -13.80
CA VAL A 33 1.01 -7.86 -14.07
C VAL A 33 1.36 -8.45 -15.43
N LYS A 34 1.47 -9.76 -15.47
CA LYS A 34 1.89 -10.49 -16.66
C LYS A 34 0.85 -11.52 -17.04
N TRP A 35 0.44 -11.48 -18.29
CA TRP A 35 -0.45 -12.46 -18.90
C TRP A 35 0.29 -13.24 -19.96
N SER A 36 -0.37 -14.25 -20.52
CA SER A 36 0.18 -14.97 -21.67
C SER A 36 0.36 -14.08 -22.89
N SER A 37 -0.44 -13.03 -23.02
CA SER A 37 -0.42 -12.14 -24.19
C SER A 37 0.37 -10.85 -23.95
N GLY A 38 0.95 -10.65 -22.78
CA GLY A 38 1.72 -9.44 -22.53
C GLY A 38 1.80 -9.09 -21.06
N SER A 39 2.22 -7.87 -20.79
CA SER A 39 2.35 -7.38 -19.41
C SER A 39 2.02 -5.89 -19.33
N THR A 40 1.69 -5.45 -18.13
CA THR A 40 1.40 -4.05 -17.84
C THR A 40 1.96 -3.71 -16.46
N THR A 41 2.50 -2.51 -16.33
CA THR A 41 2.98 -1.99 -15.05
C THR A 41 2.09 -0.84 -14.62
N TYR A 42 1.60 -0.91 -13.40
CA TYR A 42 0.79 0.14 -12.81
C TYR A 42 1.57 0.85 -11.71
N ASP A 43 1.41 2.15 -11.63
CA ASP A 43 1.92 2.94 -10.51
C ASP A 43 0.85 3.02 -9.45
N ILE A 44 1.13 2.44 -8.28
CA ILE A 44 0.17 2.39 -7.18
C ILE A 44 0.60 3.40 -6.12
N ALA A 45 -0.35 4.23 -5.71
CA ALA A 45 -0.12 5.25 -4.69
C ALA A 45 -1.27 5.18 -3.69
N LEU A 46 -0.97 4.84 -2.44
CA LEU A 46 -1.97 4.65 -1.40
C LEU A 46 -1.58 5.41 -0.15
N THR A 47 -2.57 5.78 0.64
CA THR A 47 -2.37 6.24 2.01
C THR A 47 -3.00 5.20 2.93
N TYR A 48 -2.20 4.66 3.83
CA TYR A 48 -2.66 3.70 4.83
C TYR A 48 -2.90 4.42 6.15
N ILE A 49 -3.98 4.04 6.82
CA ILE A 49 -4.32 4.56 8.14
C ILE A 49 -4.29 3.39 9.12
N PHE A 50 -3.45 3.51 10.14
CA PHE A 50 -3.28 2.47 11.16
C PHE A 50 -3.82 2.95 12.49
N VAL A 51 -4.46 2.04 13.21
CA VAL A 51 -4.91 2.30 14.59
C VAL A 51 -4.37 1.20 15.50
N LYS A 52 -4.12 1.58 16.74
CA LYS A 52 -3.69 0.63 17.76
C LYS A 52 -4.89 0.26 18.60
N GLN A 53 -5.13 -1.03 18.72
CA GLN A 53 -6.23 -1.56 19.48
C GLN A 53 -5.74 -2.78 20.25
N ASP A 54 -5.95 -2.79 21.56
CA ASP A 54 -5.50 -3.86 22.44
C ASP A 54 -4.00 -4.14 22.31
N SER A 55 -3.22 -3.07 22.25
CA SER A 55 -1.75 -3.11 22.12
C SER A 55 -1.26 -3.66 20.79
N GLU A 56 -2.12 -3.75 19.78
CA GLU A 56 -1.73 -4.20 18.45
C GLU A 56 -2.07 -3.15 17.41
N TRP A 57 -1.16 -2.96 16.45
CA TRP A 57 -1.40 -2.07 15.33
C TRP A 57 -2.12 -2.82 14.22
N MET A 58 -3.16 -2.17 13.69
CA MET A 58 -4.00 -2.74 12.65
C MET A 58 -4.21 -1.72 11.55
N LEU A 59 -4.25 -2.21 10.32
CA LEU A 59 -4.65 -1.37 9.18
C LEU A 59 -6.15 -1.13 9.28
N ALA A 60 -6.53 0.12 9.51
CA ALA A 60 -7.94 0.49 9.69
C ALA A 60 -8.59 0.89 8.38
N ASP A 61 -7.82 1.52 7.49
CA ASP A 61 -8.38 2.03 6.24
C ASP A 61 -7.25 2.33 5.28
N PHE A 62 -7.59 2.47 4.01
CA PHE A 62 -6.63 2.98 3.02
C PHE A 62 -7.37 3.85 2.01
N ARG A 63 -6.62 4.71 1.34
CA ARG A 63 -7.15 5.59 0.30
C ARG A 63 -6.23 5.56 -0.91
N ILE A 64 -6.82 5.60 -2.08
CA ILE A 64 -6.07 5.70 -3.33
C ILE A 64 -5.78 7.18 -3.57
N ARG A 65 -4.51 7.51 -3.81
CA ARG A 65 -4.09 8.88 -4.10
C ARG A 65 -4.06 9.19 -5.57
#